data_067a70585264fb715aaf1e5fb7551b02
#
_entry.id   067a70585264fb715aaf1e5fb7551b02
#
_cell.length_a   1.000
_cell.length_b   1.000
_cell.length_c   1.000
_cell.angle_alpha   90.00
_cell.angle_beta   90.00
_cell.angle_gamma   90.00
#
_symmetry.space_group_name_H-M   'P 1'
#
loop_
_entity.id
_entity.type
_entity.pdbx_description
1 polymer ?
#
loop_
_entity_poly.entity_id
_entity_poly.type
_entity_poly.pdbx_seq_one_letter_code
_entity_poly.pdbx_strand_id
1 'polypeptide(L)'
;MKNMILMLFAVEIFATVLERIFCENLLTKREGSWRHLDFAVWSAYFVVFNGTSYLLTDKLGIAWLNLFLFVLTFFVTIRILYADPARTLITTTVFVYLSGMCSELLIFYGRQWCLQGYDEDETLLCTVLSKLVWFIIIKLSSLIVKVNR
;
A
#
# COMPACT_ATOMS: atom_id res chain seq x y z
N MET A 1 -8.32 -23.14 -0.87
CA MET A 1 -8.83 -22.12 0.08
C MET A 1 -7.81 -21.70 1.14
N LYS A 2 -7.28 -22.57 2.02
CA LYS A 2 -6.31 -22.18 3.08
C LYS A 2 -5.01 -21.57 2.53
N ASN A 3 -4.46 -22.12 1.46
CA ASN A 3 -3.23 -21.62 0.83
C ASN A 3 -3.44 -20.25 0.14
N MET A 4 -4.61 -20.01 -0.41
CA MET A 4 -4.95 -18.72 -1.05
C MET A 4 -5.02 -17.58 -0.02
N ILE A 5 -5.61 -17.81 1.15
CA ILE A 5 -5.66 -16.81 2.24
C ILE A 5 -4.24 -16.48 2.72
N LEU A 6 -3.37 -17.48 2.85
CA LEU A 6 -1.98 -17.28 3.26
C LEU A 6 -1.21 -16.45 2.21
N MET A 7 -1.44 -16.71 0.92
CA MET A 7 -0.80 -15.96 -0.16
C MET A 7 -1.30 -14.51 -0.21
N LEU A 8 -2.59 -14.25 -0.07
CA LEU A 8 -3.13 -12.89 0.01
C LEU A 8 -2.54 -12.13 1.20
N PHE A 9 -2.46 -12.76 2.35
CA PHE A 9 -1.83 -12.17 3.53
C PHE A 9 -0.35 -11.82 3.30
N ALA A 10 0.41 -12.69 2.64
CA ALA A 10 1.81 -12.44 2.28
C ALA A 10 1.94 -11.25 1.29
N VAL A 11 1.02 -11.12 0.34
CA VAL A 11 0.97 -9.99 -0.60
C VAL A 11 0.71 -8.67 0.12
N GLU A 12 -0.18 -8.65 1.11
CA GLU A 12 -0.46 -7.44 1.90
C GLU A 12 0.71 -7.05 2.82
N ILE A 13 1.42 -8.03 3.40
CA ILE A 13 2.68 -7.76 4.11
C ILE A 13 3.69 -7.12 3.16
N PHE A 14 3.86 -7.68 1.96
CA PHE A 14 4.76 -7.14 0.94
C PHE A 14 4.39 -5.70 0.55
N ALA A 15 3.10 -5.41 0.35
CA ALA A 15 2.61 -4.06 0.07
C ALA A 15 2.99 -3.08 1.19
N THR A 16 2.76 -3.44 2.45
CA THR A 16 3.12 -2.60 3.61
C THR A 16 4.64 -2.36 3.71
N VAL A 17 5.46 -3.36 3.40
CA VAL A 17 6.92 -3.21 3.33
C VAL A 17 7.34 -2.23 2.22
N LEU A 18 6.67 -2.28 1.06
CA LEU A 18 6.91 -1.33 -0.04
C LEU A 18 6.56 0.11 0.34
N GLU A 19 5.42 0.32 0.98
CA GLU A 19 5.00 1.62 1.50
C GLU A 19 6.03 2.20 2.47
N ARG A 20 6.50 1.37 3.39
CA ARG A 20 7.55 1.75 4.33
C ARG A 20 8.84 2.14 3.62
N ILE A 21 9.35 1.31 2.71
CA ILE A 21 10.58 1.59 1.94
C ILE A 21 10.45 2.89 1.16
N PHE A 22 9.28 3.15 0.58
CA PHE A 22 9.01 4.37 -0.15
C PHE A 22 9.07 5.60 0.77
N CYS A 23 8.41 5.54 1.92
CA CYS A 23 8.45 6.61 2.91
C CYS A 23 9.87 6.85 3.43
N GLU A 24 10.64 5.80 3.73
CA GLU A 24 12.04 5.90 4.19
C GLU A 24 12.96 6.56 3.14
N ASN A 25 12.64 6.43 1.85
CA ASN A 25 13.42 7.06 0.77
C ASN A 25 13.07 8.55 0.54
N LEU A 26 11.84 8.95 0.85
CA LEU A 26 11.31 10.28 0.54
C LEU A 26 11.23 11.21 1.74
N LEU A 27 10.95 10.68 2.91
CA LEU A 27 10.65 11.43 4.12
C LEU A 27 11.82 11.40 5.11
N THR A 28 11.90 12.44 5.91
CA THR A 28 12.90 12.57 6.96
C THR A 28 12.36 11.96 8.25
N LYS A 29 13.00 10.93 8.77
CA LYS A 29 12.63 10.32 10.06
C LYS A 29 12.74 11.35 11.20
N ARG A 30 11.78 11.27 12.11
CA ARG A 30 11.80 12.07 13.33
C ARG A 30 12.97 11.66 14.21
N GLU A 31 13.73 12.62 14.71
CA GLU A 31 14.81 12.39 15.68
C GLU A 31 14.23 11.72 16.94
N GLY A 32 14.92 10.69 17.45
CA GLY A 32 14.46 9.91 18.59
C GLY A 32 13.48 8.76 18.26
N SER A 33 13.15 8.54 16.98
CA SER A 33 12.37 7.36 16.58
C SER A 33 13.23 6.10 16.71
N TRP A 34 12.95 5.30 17.74
CA TRP A 34 13.64 4.04 17.98
C TRP A 34 13.20 3.01 16.95
N ARG A 35 14.11 2.11 16.51
CA ARG A 35 13.79 1.04 15.56
C ARG A 35 12.56 0.21 15.98
N HIS A 36 12.39 0.01 17.28
CA HIS A 36 11.24 -0.73 17.83
C HIS A 36 9.92 0.03 17.65
N LEU A 37 9.93 1.37 17.79
CA LEU A 37 8.74 2.19 17.58
C LEU A 37 8.32 2.16 16.10
N ASP A 38 9.28 2.26 15.18
CA ASP A 38 9.05 2.20 13.75
C ASP A 38 8.37 0.87 13.36
N PHE A 39 8.92 -0.24 13.82
CA PHE A 39 8.33 -1.56 13.58
C PHE A 39 6.94 -1.70 14.21
N ALA A 40 6.76 -1.26 15.45
CA ALA A 40 5.47 -1.33 16.15
C ALA A 40 4.39 -0.51 15.43
N VAL A 41 4.72 0.71 14.98
CA VAL A 41 3.78 1.59 14.29
C VAL A 41 3.38 1.02 12.92
N TRP A 42 4.32 0.48 12.14
CA TRP A 42 4.01 -0.16 10.86
C TRP A 42 3.22 -1.47 11.05
N SER A 43 3.51 -2.24 12.10
CA SER A 43 2.72 -3.43 12.44
C SER A 43 1.30 -3.07 12.88
N ALA A 44 1.15 -2.01 13.67
CA ALA A 44 -0.16 -1.50 14.07
C ALA A 44 -0.97 -1.01 12.85
N TYR A 45 -0.34 -0.26 11.95
CA TYR A 45 -0.94 0.15 10.68
C TYR A 45 -1.45 -1.06 9.89
N PHE A 46 -0.60 -2.08 9.70
CA PHE A 46 -0.96 -3.30 8.97
C PHE A 46 -2.19 -3.99 9.58
N VAL A 47 -2.20 -4.18 10.91
CA VAL A 47 -3.30 -4.84 11.61
C VAL A 47 -4.58 -4.02 11.56
N VAL A 48 -4.49 -2.71 11.82
CA VAL A 48 -5.66 -1.82 11.81
C VAL A 48 -6.24 -1.72 10.40
N PHE A 49 -5.40 -1.47 9.39
CA PHE A 49 -5.87 -1.33 8.01
C PHE A 49 -6.51 -2.64 7.50
N ASN A 50 -5.82 -3.77 7.60
CA ASN A 50 -6.35 -5.05 7.10
C ASN A 50 -7.56 -5.53 7.89
N GLY A 51 -7.56 -5.35 9.22
CA GLY A 51 -8.70 -5.70 10.07
C GLY A 51 -9.95 -4.87 9.75
N THR A 52 -9.80 -3.56 9.59
CA THR A 52 -10.92 -2.67 9.23
C THR A 52 -11.37 -2.88 7.79
N SER A 53 -10.44 -3.11 6.85
CA SER A 53 -10.74 -3.43 5.46
C SER A 53 -11.60 -4.68 5.35
N TYR A 54 -11.23 -5.76 6.05
CA TYR A 54 -12.03 -6.98 6.11
C TYR A 54 -13.44 -6.74 6.66
N LEU A 55 -13.55 -6.00 7.78
CA LEU A 55 -14.85 -5.70 8.38
C LEU A 55 -15.73 -4.86 7.47
N LEU A 56 -15.19 -3.85 6.82
CA LEU A 56 -15.94 -2.92 5.98
C LEU A 56 -16.36 -3.53 4.65
N THR A 57 -15.44 -4.23 3.99
CA THR A 57 -15.69 -4.78 2.65
C THR A 57 -16.45 -6.09 2.73
N ASP A 58 -15.97 -7.06 3.52
CA ASP A 58 -16.53 -8.42 3.51
C ASP A 58 -17.75 -8.58 4.40
N LYS A 59 -17.83 -7.82 5.51
CA LYS A 59 -18.95 -7.94 6.45
C LYS A 59 -20.04 -6.89 6.24
N LEU A 60 -19.67 -5.64 5.98
CA LEU A 60 -20.62 -4.53 5.87
C LEU A 60 -20.90 -4.11 4.42
N GLY A 61 -20.09 -4.54 3.46
CA GLY A 61 -20.25 -4.19 2.04
C GLY A 61 -19.99 -2.71 1.73
N ILE A 62 -19.27 -1.97 2.60
CA ILE A 62 -19.03 -0.54 2.48
C ILE A 62 -17.63 -0.30 1.93
N ALA A 63 -17.37 -0.75 0.71
CA ALA A 63 -16.04 -0.71 0.08
C ALA A 63 -15.46 0.71 -0.07
N TRP A 64 -16.30 1.73 -0.31
CA TRP A 64 -15.84 3.12 -0.46
C TRP A 64 -15.25 3.71 0.84
N LEU A 65 -15.71 3.24 2.00
CA LEU A 65 -15.18 3.69 3.29
C LEU A 65 -13.77 3.15 3.53
N ASN A 66 -13.43 2.01 2.93
CA ASN A 66 -12.10 1.43 2.99
C ASN A 66 -11.01 2.35 2.39
N LEU A 67 -11.36 3.05 1.32
CA LEU A 67 -10.52 4.06 0.69
C LEU A 67 -10.18 5.22 1.64
N PHE A 68 -11.19 5.74 2.31
CA PHE A 68 -11.00 6.81 3.29
C PHE A 68 -10.14 6.35 4.47
N LEU A 69 -10.39 5.14 4.97
CA LEU A 69 -9.61 4.55 6.05
C LEU A 69 -8.15 4.33 5.67
N PHE A 70 -7.88 3.87 4.44
CA PHE A 70 -6.51 3.74 3.97
C PHE A 70 -5.76 5.08 4.05
N VAL A 71 -6.33 6.14 3.44
CA VAL A 71 -5.71 7.47 3.43
C VAL A 71 -5.50 7.99 4.86
N LEU A 72 -6.49 7.81 5.73
CA LEU A 72 -6.42 8.28 7.11
C LEU A 72 -5.38 7.51 7.93
N THR A 73 -5.42 6.18 7.92
CA THR A 73 -4.49 5.34 8.70
C THR A 73 -3.05 5.48 8.21
N PHE A 74 -2.85 5.54 6.90
CA PHE A 74 -1.54 5.76 6.32
C PHE A 74 -0.99 7.15 6.68
N PHE A 75 -1.80 8.21 6.53
CA PHE A 75 -1.39 9.56 6.91
C PHE A 75 -1.02 9.67 8.40
N VAL A 76 -1.82 9.08 9.29
CA VAL A 76 -1.52 9.06 10.73
C VAL A 76 -0.21 8.33 11.00
N THR A 77 0.03 7.20 10.35
CA THR A 77 1.25 6.40 10.49
C THR A 77 2.49 7.22 10.11
N ILE A 78 2.48 7.86 8.94
CA ILE A 78 3.63 8.66 8.51
C ILE A 78 3.79 9.94 9.34
N ARG A 79 2.69 10.50 9.86
CA ARG A 79 2.75 11.68 10.75
C ARG A 79 3.41 11.37 12.09
N ILE A 80 3.26 10.15 12.59
CA ILE A 80 3.92 9.71 13.83
C ILE A 80 5.43 9.52 13.60
N LEU A 81 5.83 8.91 12.49
CA LEU A 81 7.19 8.46 12.23
C LEU A 81 8.10 9.52 11.60
N TYR A 82 7.53 10.46 10.84
CA TYR A 82 8.31 11.42 10.04
C TYR A 82 8.08 12.87 10.48
N ALA A 83 9.13 13.70 10.33
CA ALA A 83 9.15 15.09 10.79
C ALA A 83 8.75 16.09 9.70
N ASP A 84 8.53 15.63 8.47
CA ASP A 84 8.22 16.47 7.33
C ASP A 84 6.93 17.30 7.53
N PRO A 85 6.81 18.45 6.84
CA PRO A 85 5.62 19.29 6.93
C PRO A 85 4.39 18.56 6.41
N ALA A 86 3.21 18.87 6.97
CA ALA A 86 1.95 18.20 6.65
C ALA A 86 1.66 18.16 5.14
N ARG A 87 2.02 19.21 4.39
CA ARG A 87 1.87 19.26 2.93
C ARG A 87 2.63 18.11 2.24
N THR A 88 3.88 17.88 2.62
CA THR A 88 4.71 16.79 2.06
C THR A 88 4.10 15.43 2.40
N LEU A 89 3.67 15.24 3.66
CA LEU A 89 3.04 14.01 4.10
C LEU A 89 1.73 13.72 3.34
N ILE A 90 0.88 14.73 3.15
CA ILE A 90 -0.36 14.59 2.36
C ILE A 90 -0.03 14.23 0.92
N THR A 91 0.92 14.91 0.29
CA THR A 91 1.34 14.62 -1.09
C THR A 91 1.86 13.19 -1.21
N THR A 92 2.68 12.73 -0.25
CA THR A 92 3.19 11.36 -0.21
C THR A 92 2.05 10.34 -0.07
N THR A 93 1.08 10.59 0.83
CA THR A 93 -0.09 9.74 1.02
C THR A 93 -0.90 9.61 -0.27
N VAL A 94 -1.22 10.74 -0.90
CA VAL A 94 -1.98 10.77 -2.16
C VAL A 94 -1.22 10.05 -3.27
N PHE A 95 0.09 10.26 -3.37
CA PHE A 95 0.92 9.61 -4.39
C PHE A 95 0.95 8.07 -4.21
N VAL A 96 1.20 7.58 -2.99
CA VAL A 96 1.20 6.14 -2.68
C VAL A 96 -0.14 5.52 -3.05
N TYR A 97 -1.22 6.18 -2.65
CA TYR A 97 -2.57 5.72 -2.93
C TYR A 97 -2.87 5.67 -4.45
N LEU A 98 -2.64 6.78 -5.16
CA LEU A 98 -2.92 6.85 -6.60
C LEU A 98 -2.04 5.87 -7.39
N SER A 99 -0.77 5.73 -7.05
CA SER A 99 0.12 4.78 -7.73
C SER A 99 -0.32 3.32 -7.51
N GLY A 100 -0.80 2.98 -6.31
CA GLY A 100 -1.38 1.68 -6.00
C GLY A 100 -2.64 1.40 -6.84
N MET A 101 -3.59 2.34 -6.83
CA MET A 101 -4.81 2.24 -7.67
C MET A 101 -4.49 2.11 -9.16
N CYS A 102 -3.58 2.93 -9.68
CA CYS A 102 -3.20 2.86 -11.09
C CYS A 102 -2.61 1.50 -11.45
N SER A 103 -1.77 0.91 -10.59
CA SER A 103 -1.20 -0.41 -10.84
C SER A 103 -2.26 -1.52 -10.86
N GLU A 104 -3.24 -1.46 -9.94
CA GLU A 104 -4.36 -2.41 -9.91
C GLU A 104 -5.26 -2.27 -11.13
N LEU A 105 -5.62 -1.04 -11.51
CA LEU A 105 -6.43 -0.78 -12.69
C LEU A 105 -5.73 -1.24 -13.98
N LEU A 106 -4.43 -0.96 -14.13
CA LEU A 106 -3.65 -1.38 -15.31
C LEU A 106 -3.67 -2.91 -15.48
N ILE A 107 -3.45 -3.65 -14.41
CA ILE A 107 -3.44 -5.12 -14.47
C ILE A 107 -4.86 -5.65 -14.67
N PHE A 108 -5.85 -5.12 -13.97
CA PHE A 108 -7.24 -5.57 -14.07
C PHE A 108 -7.82 -5.33 -15.48
N TYR A 109 -7.64 -4.12 -16.03
CA TYR A 109 -8.11 -3.82 -17.40
C TYR A 109 -7.26 -4.52 -18.47
N GLY A 110 -5.93 -4.60 -18.28
CA GLY A 110 -5.07 -5.35 -19.20
C GLY A 110 -5.47 -6.82 -19.30
N ARG A 111 -5.85 -7.43 -18.18
CA ARG A 111 -6.41 -8.79 -18.16
C ARG A 111 -7.74 -8.89 -18.93
N GLN A 112 -8.68 -7.99 -18.69
CA GLN A 112 -9.99 -8.01 -19.33
C GLN A 112 -9.88 -7.94 -20.86
N TRP A 113 -8.81 -7.32 -21.38
CA TRP A 113 -8.50 -7.28 -22.80
C TRP A 113 -7.85 -8.58 -23.34
N CYS A 114 -7.08 -9.27 -22.51
CA CYS A 114 -6.30 -10.44 -22.95
C CYS A 114 -6.97 -11.78 -22.69
N LEU A 115 -7.86 -11.89 -21.70
CA LEU A 115 -8.40 -13.16 -21.21
C LEU A 115 -9.92 -13.05 -20.98
N GLN A 116 -10.69 -13.88 -21.69
CA GLN A 116 -12.13 -14.03 -21.47
C GLN A 116 -12.36 -15.19 -20.48
N GLY A 117 -12.47 -14.90 -19.20
CA GLY A 117 -12.82 -15.90 -18.18
C GLY A 117 -12.49 -15.44 -16.75
N TYR A 118 -13.30 -15.86 -15.80
CA TYR A 118 -13.08 -15.64 -14.37
C TYR A 118 -12.63 -16.95 -13.73
N ASP A 119 -11.38 -17.02 -13.28
CA ASP A 119 -10.88 -18.10 -12.44
C ASP A 119 -10.25 -17.52 -11.15
N GLU A 120 -10.47 -18.16 -9.99
CA GLU A 120 -9.97 -17.66 -8.69
C GLU A 120 -8.43 -17.57 -8.65
N ASP A 121 -7.74 -18.54 -9.27
CA ASP A 121 -6.29 -18.58 -9.35
C ASP A 121 -5.72 -17.41 -10.17
N GLU A 122 -6.42 -16.97 -11.17
CA GLU A 122 -6.05 -15.82 -11.99
C GLU A 122 -6.21 -14.49 -11.24
N THR A 123 -7.19 -14.39 -10.34
CA THR A 123 -7.37 -13.20 -9.49
C THR A 123 -6.18 -13.00 -8.57
N LEU A 124 -5.65 -14.07 -7.99
CA LEU A 124 -4.44 -14.04 -7.18
C LEU A 124 -3.22 -13.58 -8.00
N LEU A 125 -3.07 -14.14 -9.21
CA LEU A 125 -1.98 -13.75 -10.12
C LEU A 125 -2.05 -12.26 -10.48
N CYS A 126 -3.23 -11.73 -10.79
CA CYS A 126 -3.43 -10.31 -11.05
C CYS A 126 -3.07 -9.44 -9.84
N THR A 127 -3.43 -9.86 -8.64
CA THR A 127 -3.08 -9.15 -7.40
C THR A 127 -1.56 -9.11 -7.20
N VAL A 128 -0.87 -10.23 -7.38
CA VAL A 128 0.60 -10.28 -7.30
C VAL A 128 1.25 -9.40 -8.35
N LEU A 129 0.80 -9.47 -9.61
CA LEU A 129 1.33 -8.66 -10.70
C LEU A 129 1.11 -7.16 -10.47
N SER A 130 -0.04 -6.75 -9.94
CA SER A 130 -0.30 -5.35 -9.62
C SER A 130 0.68 -4.81 -8.56
N LYS A 131 1.01 -5.59 -7.54
CA LYS A 131 1.99 -5.20 -6.53
C LYS A 131 3.42 -5.16 -7.08
N LEU A 132 3.78 -6.02 -8.05
CA LEU A 132 5.06 -5.94 -8.75
C LEU A 132 5.17 -4.68 -9.62
N VAL A 133 4.12 -4.34 -10.37
CA VAL A 133 4.05 -3.09 -11.14
C VAL A 133 4.16 -1.89 -10.20
N TRP A 134 3.45 -1.90 -9.11
CA TRP A 134 3.53 -0.85 -8.10
C TRP A 134 4.95 -0.70 -7.52
N PHE A 135 5.64 -1.82 -7.24
CA PHE A 135 7.04 -1.81 -6.83
C PHE A 135 7.94 -1.08 -7.85
N ILE A 136 7.76 -1.35 -9.14
CA ILE A 136 8.51 -0.70 -10.21
C ILE A 136 8.24 0.81 -10.21
N ILE A 137 6.98 1.23 -10.11
CA ILE A 137 6.58 2.64 -10.05
C ILE A 137 7.25 3.35 -8.86
N ILE A 138 7.19 2.74 -7.68
CA ILE A 138 7.82 3.27 -6.46
C ILE A 138 9.33 3.39 -6.62
N LYS A 139 10.01 2.38 -7.16
CA LYS A 139 11.45 2.40 -7.40
C LYS A 139 11.85 3.51 -8.37
N LEU A 140 11.17 3.64 -9.49
CA LEU A 140 11.43 4.68 -10.47
C LEU A 140 11.22 6.07 -9.87
N SER A 141 10.12 6.28 -9.15
CA SER A 141 9.82 7.55 -8.49
C SER A 141 10.90 7.92 -7.46
N SER A 142 11.38 6.96 -6.67
CA SER A 142 12.43 7.20 -5.69
C SER A 142 13.79 7.54 -6.34
N LEU A 143 14.09 6.98 -7.52
CA LEU A 143 15.29 7.32 -8.28
C LEU A 143 15.21 8.75 -8.83
N ILE A 144 14.07 9.15 -9.40
CA ILE A 144 13.84 10.51 -9.91
C ILE A 144 14.00 11.55 -8.80
N VAL A 145 13.44 11.29 -7.61
CA VAL A 145 13.56 12.21 -6.48
C VAL A 145 15.00 12.32 -5.98
N LYS A 146 15.76 11.22 -5.98
CA LYS A 146 17.20 11.24 -5.58
C LYS A 146 18.08 12.00 -6.57
N VAL A 147 17.77 11.95 -7.87
CA VAL A 147 18.53 12.68 -8.90
C VAL A 147 18.27 14.19 -8.82
N ASN A 148 17.09 14.61 -8.33
CA ASN A 148 16.68 16.01 -8.23
C ASN A 148 16.97 16.67 -6.87
N ARG A 149 17.59 15.94 -5.91
CA ARG A 149 18.11 16.46 -4.64
C ARG A 149 19.62 16.63 -4.69
#